data_77d2dcf6c3d12832620ff771604b44af
#
_entry.id   77d2dcf6c3d12832620ff771604b44af
#
_cell.length_a   1.000
_cell.length_b   1.000
_cell.length_c   1.000
_cell.angle_alpha   90.00
_cell.angle_beta   90.00
_cell.angle_gamma   90.00
#
_symmetry.space_group_name_H-M   'P 1'
#
loop_
_entity.id
_entity.type
_entity.pdbx_description
1 polymer ?
#
loop_
_entity_poly.entity_id
_entity_poly.type
_entity_poly.pdbx_seq_one_letter_code
_entity_poly.pdbx_strand_id
1 'polypeptide(L)'
;MALNITRRQMLGLGASTIATLGLAACGGSNSGNGGDAPAPAADGDVKSLTFEPGKLTVATGNPAWEPWVMNDAPESGEGFEAALIYALAGKMGFAAEEVVWTRTEFDEACAPGKHDWDLNIQQVSINDDRKKAVDFSPAYFVPTQALIVRGDGKYANATKCSDFAGATIAVMVGTTADQFVMASMPEAKIEYYNNNSDAAAAVSNGQADGLVTDTPQAVYMAESEQVEGGIVVGQIPDSSDAGLGITLAKDSPLTPFVTDAMNAILDDGTVQGLIDTWLKAYTSDIPVLA
;
A
#
# COMPACT_ATOMS: atom_id res chain seq x y z
N MET A 1 10.75 26.77 13.39
CA MET A 1 12.22 26.92 13.29
C MET A 1 12.69 25.79 12.39
N ALA A 2 12.76 26.05 11.10
CA ALA A 2 12.99 25.04 10.06
C ALA A 2 14.49 24.69 10.00
N LEU A 3 14.85 23.44 10.11
CA LEU A 3 16.19 22.92 9.90
C LEU A 3 16.36 22.53 8.43
N ASN A 4 17.00 23.42 7.68
CA ASN A 4 17.52 23.12 6.34
C ASN A 4 18.72 22.17 6.47
N ILE A 5 18.58 20.94 6.00
CA ILE A 5 19.71 20.03 5.82
C ILE A 5 20.07 20.03 4.33
N THR A 6 21.15 20.72 4.01
CA THR A 6 21.73 20.81 2.68
C THR A 6 22.45 19.50 2.28
N ARG A 7 22.18 19.05 1.05
CA ARG A 7 22.91 18.00 0.31
C ARG A 7 24.38 18.38 0.11
N ARG A 8 25.27 18.03 1.04
CA ARG A 8 26.71 17.92 0.81
C ARG A 8 27.38 17.46 2.09
N GLN A 9 27.60 16.12 2.17
CA GLN A 9 28.72 15.52 2.92
C GLN A 9 28.48 14.01 3.07
N MET A 10 28.83 13.25 2.06
CA MET A 10 29.28 11.86 2.19
C MET A 10 30.08 11.50 0.93
N LEU A 11 31.33 11.94 0.92
CA LEU A 11 32.40 11.36 0.13
C LEU A 11 33.58 11.17 1.09
N GLY A 12 33.96 9.94 1.31
CA GLY A 12 35.15 9.62 2.11
C GLY A 12 35.39 8.13 2.29
N LEU A 13 36.08 7.54 1.34
CA LEU A 13 37.14 6.54 1.41
C LEU A 13 37.05 5.35 2.38
N GLY A 14 37.23 4.18 1.78
CA GLY A 14 37.65 2.97 2.48
C GLY A 14 37.86 1.80 1.51
N ALA A 15 38.92 1.85 0.71
CA ALA A 15 39.41 0.69 -0.04
C ALA A 15 40.18 -0.21 0.91
N SER A 16 39.93 -1.51 0.95
CA SER A 16 40.83 -2.51 1.41
C SER A 16 40.60 -3.86 0.72
N THR A 17 41.65 -4.36 0.20
CA THR A 17 41.97 -5.42 -0.69
C THR A 17 41.81 -6.85 -0.13
N ILE A 18 41.33 -7.74 -0.98
CA ILE A 18 41.81 -9.11 -1.35
C ILE A 18 42.21 -10.09 -0.23
N ALA A 19 41.56 -11.26 -0.23
CA ALA A 19 42.26 -12.54 -0.23
C ALA A 19 41.34 -13.67 -0.71
N THR A 20 41.63 -14.20 -1.88
CA THR A 20 41.23 -15.52 -2.39
C THR A 20 41.93 -16.63 -1.62
N LEU A 21 41.21 -17.70 -1.24
CA LEU A 21 41.75 -19.06 -1.15
C LEU A 21 40.56 -20.03 -1.24
N GLY A 22 40.55 -20.79 -2.30
CA GLY A 22 39.71 -21.95 -2.47
C GLY A 22 40.22 -23.14 -1.67
N LEU A 23 39.36 -24.12 -1.50
CA LEU A 23 39.63 -25.55 -1.76
C LEU A 23 38.44 -26.41 -1.37
N ALA A 24 38.15 -27.31 -2.25
CA ALA A 24 37.15 -28.36 -2.23
C ALA A 24 37.32 -29.35 -1.05
N ALA A 25 36.22 -29.99 -0.66
CA ALA A 25 36.12 -31.46 -0.70
C ALA A 25 34.88 -31.99 0.03
N CYS A 26 34.08 -32.75 -0.70
CA CYS A 26 33.49 -34.06 -0.41
C CYS A 26 32.83 -34.37 0.94
N GLY A 27 31.53 -34.69 0.86
CA GLY A 27 31.06 -36.01 1.32
C GLY A 27 30.50 -36.06 2.73
N GLY A 28 29.20 -36.33 2.85
CA GLY A 28 28.61 -36.81 4.09
C GLY A 28 27.09 -36.70 4.09
N SER A 29 26.44 -37.78 3.63
CA SER A 29 25.01 -38.02 3.81
C SER A 29 24.66 -38.06 5.28
N ASN A 30 23.66 -37.26 5.72
CA ASN A 30 22.85 -37.63 6.86
C ASN A 30 21.42 -37.14 6.69
N SER A 31 20.51 -38.07 6.80
CA SER A 31 19.07 -37.93 6.72
C SER A 31 18.52 -37.20 7.94
N GLY A 32 17.50 -36.35 7.71
CA GLY A 32 16.42 -36.12 8.68
C GLY A 32 16.26 -34.71 9.15
N ASN A 33 15.32 -34.07 8.66
CA ASN A 33 14.22 -33.35 9.32
C ASN A 33 13.68 -32.27 8.39
N GLY A 34 12.38 -32.36 8.08
CA GLY A 34 11.72 -31.37 7.23
C GLY A 34 11.66 -30.02 7.95
N GLY A 35 12.47 -29.12 7.46
CA GLY A 35 12.30 -27.70 7.62
C GLY A 35 12.14 -27.17 6.21
N ASP A 36 11.11 -26.36 5.94
CA ASP A 36 10.90 -25.69 4.66
C ASP A 36 12.20 -24.95 4.32
N ALA A 37 12.90 -25.46 3.32
CA ALA A 37 14.03 -24.77 2.75
C ALA A 37 13.50 -23.52 2.05
N PRO A 38 14.16 -22.35 2.18
CA PRO A 38 13.81 -21.21 1.36
C PRO A 38 13.87 -21.61 -0.11
N ALA A 39 12.87 -21.19 -0.88
CA ALA A 39 12.84 -21.41 -2.31
C ALA A 39 14.18 -20.94 -2.92
N PRO A 40 14.75 -21.65 -3.92
CA PRO A 40 16.00 -21.24 -4.53
C PRO A 40 15.82 -19.83 -5.09
N ALA A 41 16.79 -18.95 -4.80
CA ALA A 41 16.86 -17.63 -5.39
C ALA A 41 16.72 -17.77 -6.92
N ALA A 42 15.84 -16.96 -7.53
CA ALA A 42 15.58 -17.03 -8.95
C ALA A 42 16.88 -16.68 -9.71
N ASP A 43 17.51 -17.66 -10.34
CA ASP A 43 18.69 -17.49 -11.20
C ASP A 43 18.22 -16.88 -12.54
N GLY A 44 18.29 -15.56 -12.67
CA GLY A 44 17.97 -14.86 -13.90
C GLY A 44 18.24 -13.37 -13.79
N ASP A 45 18.56 -12.73 -14.91
CA ASP A 45 18.62 -11.28 -14.99
C ASP A 45 17.19 -10.72 -14.91
N VAL A 46 16.79 -10.28 -13.70
CA VAL A 46 15.45 -9.73 -13.43
C VAL A 46 15.06 -8.63 -14.42
N LYS A 47 16.05 -7.85 -14.91
CA LYS A 47 15.81 -6.75 -15.87
C LYS A 47 15.37 -7.24 -17.25
N SER A 48 15.63 -8.51 -17.58
CA SER A 48 15.16 -9.10 -18.84
C SER A 48 13.73 -9.61 -18.79
N LEU A 49 13.15 -9.71 -17.58
CA LEU A 49 11.81 -10.24 -17.34
C LEU A 49 10.73 -9.17 -17.29
N THR A 50 11.11 -7.89 -17.28
CA THR A 50 10.18 -6.75 -17.19
C THR A 50 9.44 -6.49 -18.49
N PHE A 51 8.28 -5.83 -18.41
CA PHE A 51 7.46 -5.39 -19.53
C PHE A 51 8.27 -4.60 -20.55
N GLU A 52 9.02 -3.60 -20.11
CA GLU A 52 10.03 -2.91 -20.91
C GLU A 52 11.42 -3.37 -20.41
N PRO A 53 12.19 -4.16 -21.19
CA PRO A 53 13.47 -4.70 -20.75
C PRO A 53 14.43 -3.63 -20.20
N GLY A 54 14.91 -3.83 -18.98
CA GLY A 54 15.79 -2.89 -18.30
C GLY A 54 15.09 -1.78 -17.52
N LYS A 55 13.75 -1.72 -17.56
CA LYS A 55 12.93 -0.78 -16.79
C LYS A 55 11.99 -1.55 -15.88
N LEU A 56 11.69 -0.98 -14.72
CA LEU A 56 10.64 -1.47 -13.84
C LEU A 56 9.44 -0.53 -13.97
N THR A 57 8.42 -0.97 -14.71
CA THR A 57 7.20 -0.18 -14.92
C THR A 57 6.24 -0.42 -13.77
N VAL A 58 5.95 0.64 -13.00
CA VAL A 58 5.10 0.59 -11.81
C VAL A 58 3.85 1.42 -12.04
N ALA A 59 2.69 0.78 -11.90
CA ALA A 59 1.40 1.45 -11.94
C ALA A 59 0.98 1.90 -10.53
N THR A 60 0.33 3.05 -10.45
CA THR A 60 -0.33 3.56 -9.25
C THR A 60 -1.65 4.25 -9.62
N GLY A 61 -2.42 4.68 -8.63
CA GLY A 61 -3.75 5.25 -8.81
C GLY A 61 -3.78 6.54 -9.66
N ASN A 62 -4.98 6.88 -10.13
CA ASN A 62 -5.27 8.08 -10.89
C ASN A 62 -6.47 8.85 -10.31
N PRO A 63 -6.27 9.88 -9.46
CA PRO A 63 -4.98 10.33 -8.91
C PRO A 63 -4.39 9.36 -7.87
N ALA A 64 -3.08 9.47 -7.62
CA ALA A 64 -2.46 8.86 -6.47
C ALA A 64 -2.59 9.80 -5.25
N TRP A 65 -2.95 9.23 -4.11
CA TRP A 65 -3.36 9.98 -2.92
C TRP A 65 -2.24 10.12 -1.88
N GLU A 66 -2.20 11.28 -1.22
CA GLU A 66 -1.44 11.43 0.02
C GLU A 66 -2.11 10.63 1.16
N PRO A 67 -1.35 10.07 2.10
CA PRO A 67 0.11 10.11 2.26
C PRO A 67 0.86 9.02 1.50
N TRP A 68 0.19 8.28 0.64
CA TRP A 68 0.75 7.17 -0.14
C TRP A 68 1.71 7.67 -1.22
N VAL A 69 1.31 8.70 -1.94
CA VAL A 69 2.10 9.43 -2.93
C VAL A 69 1.87 10.92 -2.72
N MET A 70 2.93 11.66 -2.44
CA MET A 70 2.81 13.10 -2.21
C MET A 70 2.60 13.87 -3.51
N ASN A 71 1.71 14.86 -3.48
CA ASN A 71 1.44 15.77 -4.61
C ASN A 71 1.07 15.06 -5.93
N ASP A 72 0.51 13.85 -5.87
CA ASP A 72 0.23 13.04 -7.06
C ASP A 72 1.45 12.84 -7.99
N ALA A 73 2.67 12.79 -7.42
CA ALA A 73 3.95 12.75 -8.10
C ALA A 73 4.81 11.55 -7.63
N PRO A 74 4.49 10.29 -8.04
CA PRO A 74 5.19 9.10 -7.57
C PRO A 74 6.67 9.08 -7.95
N GLU A 75 7.04 9.72 -9.06
CA GLU A 75 8.43 9.86 -9.52
C GLU A 75 9.30 10.68 -8.55
N SER A 76 8.69 11.44 -7.65
CA SER A 76 9.43 12.17 -6.60
C SER A 76 10.04 11.23 -5.55
N GLY A 77 9.50 10.02 -5.38
CA GLY A 77 9.83 9.12 -4.29
C GLY A 77 9.32 9.60 -2.92
N GLU A 78 8.45 10.62 -2.90
CA GLU A 78 7.82 11.14 -1.69
C GLU A 78 6.44 10.52 -1.48
N GLY A 79 6.14 10.13 -0.23
CA GLY A 79 4.98 9.34 0.15
C GLY A 79 5.34 7.88 0.41
N PHE A 80 4.48 7.19 1.16
CA PHE A 80 4.80 5.85 1.66
C PHE A 80 5.01 4.85 0.53
N GLU A 81 4.07 4.73 -0.41
CA GLU A 81 4.14 3.76 -1.50
C GLU A 81 5.18 4.15 -2.56
N ALA A 82 5.33 5.44 -2.85
CA ALA A 82 6.37 5.89 -3.76
C ALA A 82 7.78 5.55 -3.23
N ALA A 83 8.05 5.86 -1.95
CA ALA A 83 9.32 5.54 -1.30
C ALA A 83 9.56 4.03 -1.19
N LEU A 84 8.49 3.26 -0.91
CA LEU A 84 8.54 1.80 -0.84
C LEU A 84 9.00 1.18 -2.17
N ILE A 85 8.45 1.64 -3.29
CA ILE A 85 8.84 1.15 -4.62
C ILE A 85 10.32 1.42 -4.91
N TYR A 86 10.84 2.59 -4.59
CA TYR A 86 12.27 2.86 -4.81
C TYR A 86 13.18 2.00 -3.92
N ALA A 87 12.76 1.73 -2.68
CA ALA A 87 13.48 0.80 -1.80
C ALA A 87 13.45 -0.64 -2.35
N LEU A 88 12.28 -1.11 -2.79
CA LEU A 88 12.07 -2.42 -3.42
C LEU A 88 12.91 -2.55 -4.70
N ALA A 89 12.82 -1.59 -5.61
CA ALA A 89 13.56 -1.55 -6.87
C ALA A 89 15.07 -1.64 -6.65
N GLY A 90 15.58 -0.92 -5.64
CA GLY A 90 17.00 -1.01 -5.25
C GLY A 90 17.41 -2.42 -4.79
N LYS A 91 16.57 -3.13 -4.03
CA LYS A 91 16.82 -4.54 -3.65
C LYS A 91 16.77 -5.50 -4.85
N MET A 92 15.90 -5.21 -5.83
CA MET A 92 15.84 -5.97 -7.09
C MET A 92 16.96 -5.62 -8.07
N GLY A 93 17.84 -4.64 -7.77
CA GLY A 93 18.97 -4.25 -8.60
C GLY A 93 18.65 -3.19 -9.68
N PHE A 94 17.50 -2.51 -9.59
CA PHE A 94 17.18 -1.38 -10.45
C PHE A 94 17.70 -0.07 -9.85
N ALA A 95 18.24 0.81 -10.70
CA ALA A 95 18.52 2.19 -10.35
C ALA A 95 17.22 3.00 -10.32
N ALA A 96 17.21 4.12 -9.61
CA ALA A 96 16.00 4.96 -9.51
C ALA A 96 15.52 5.46 -10.89
N GLU A 97 16.41 5.73 -11.81
CA GLU A 97 16.14 6.18 -13.17
C GLU A 97 15.56 5.07 -14.08
N GLU A 98 15.65 3.82 -13.63
CA GLU A 98 15.08 2.65 -14.31
C GLU A 98 13.64 2.37 -13.84
N VAL A 99 13.13 3.04 -12.81
CA VAL A 99 11.74 2.98 -12.38
C VAL A 99 10.91 3.94 -13.24
N VAL A 100 9.88 3.39 -13.90
CA VAL A 100 8.97 4.16 -14.77
C VAL A 100 7.56 4.06 -14.19
N TRP A 101 6.93 5.20 -13.93
CA TRP A 101 5.59 5.23 -13.38
C TRP A 101 4.53 5.35 -14.48
N THR A 102 3.42 4.66 -14.29
CA THR A 102 2.19 4.77 -15.09
C THR A 102 0.97 4.87 -14.18
N ARG A 103 -0.18 5.18 -14.75
CA ARG A 103 -1.44 5.37 -14.01
C ARG A 103 -2.46 4.33 -14.43
N THR A 104 -3.21 3.82 -13.45
CA THR A 104 -4.31 2.88 -13.68
C THR A 104 -5.49 3.21 -12.77
N GLU A 105 -6.68 2.78 -13.18
CA GLU A 105 -7.83 2.74 -12.29
C GLU A 105 -7.68 1.56 -11.31
N PHE A 106 -8.39 1.62 -10.17
CA PHE A 106 -8.23 0.64 -9.10
C PHE A 106 -8.60 -0.80 -9.51
N ASP A 107 -9.63 -0.96 -10.35
CA ASP A 107 -10.07 -2.26 -10.83
C ASP A 107 -9.05 -2.94 -11.74
N GLU A 108 -8.24 -2.17 -12.47
CA GLU A 108 -7.16 -2.70 -13.30
C GLU A 108 -6.05 -3.36 -12.46
N ALA A 109 -5.81 -2.87 -11.23
CA ALA A 109 -4.82 -3.47 -10.33
C ALA A 109 -5.16 -4.91 -9.91
N CYS A 110 -6.43 -5.29 -10.00
CA CYS A 110 -6.93 -6.63 -9.65
C CYS A 110 -7.44 -7.41 -10.87
N ALA A 111 -7.35 -6.83 -12.07
CA ALA A 111 -7.85 -7.48 -13.28
C ALA A 111 -6.96 -8.68 -13.67
N PRO A 112 -7.56 -9.79 -14.14
CA PRO A 112 -6.78 -10.91 -14.64
C PRO A 112 -6.17 -10.61 -16.01
N GLY A 113 -5.01 -11.20 -16.29
CA GLY A 113 -4.38 -11.15 -17.60
C GLY A 113 -3.06 -10.39 -17.64
N LYS A 114 -2.69 -9.95 -18.84
CA LYS A 114 -1.45 -9.19 -19.05
C LYS A 114 -1.73 -7.71 -18.88
N HIS A 115 -0.76 -7.03 -18.32
CA HIS A 115 -0.78 -5.58 -18.12
C HIS A 115 0.38 -4.91 -18.86
N ASP A 116 0.27 -3.61 -19.07
CA ASP A 116 1.32 -2.76 -19.63
C ASP A 116 2.22 -2.19 -18.52
N TRP A 117 2.33 -2.94 -17.41
CA TRP A 117 3.15 -2.64 -16.24
C TRP A 117 3.64 -3.95 -15.59
N ASP A 118 4.70 -3.85 -14.79
CA ASP A 118 5.29 -4.97 -14.06
C ASP A 118 4.65 -5.13 -12.67
N LEU A 119 4.48 -4.02 -11.98
CA LEU A 119 3.97 -3.91 -10.60
C LEU A 119 2.85 -2.89 -10.53
N ASN A 120 1.89 -3.11 -9.63
CA ASN A 120 0.91 -2.09 -9.28
C ASN A 120 0.87 -1.91 -7.76
N ILE A 121 0.89 -0.65 -7.31
CA ILE A 121 0.82 -0.27 -5.90
C ILE A 121 -0.17 0.88 -5.73
N GLN A 122 -1.33 0.59 -5.15
CA GLN A 122 -2.39 1.55 -4.87
C GLN A 122 -3.36 1.02 -3.81
N GLN A 123 -2.82 0.68 -2.64
CA GLN A 123 -3.56 0.24 -1.45
C GLN A 123 -4.45 -0.99 -1.70
N VAL A 124 -3.94 -1.98 -2.43
CA VAL A 124 -4.70 -3.19 -2.76
C VAL A 124 -4.65 -4.19 -1.62
N SER A 125 -5.78 -4.40 -0.92
CA SER A 125 -5.90 -5.42 0.13
C SER A 125 -5.73 -6.81 -0.44
N ILE A 126 -4.91 -7.62 0.21
CA ILE A 126 -4.70 -9.03 -0.12
C ILE A 126 -5.92 -9.83 0.32
N ASN A 127 -6.58 -10.52 -0.61
CA ASN A 127 -7.65 -11.47 -0.29
C ASN A 127 -7.66 -12.66 -1.27
N ASP A 128 -8.42 -13.70 -0.91
CA ASP A 128 -8.40 -14.95 -1.68
C ASP A 128 -9.06 -14.84 -3.06
N ASP A 129 -9.99 -13.92 -3.24
CA ASP A 129 -10.62 -13.71 -4.56
C ASP A 129 -9.65 -12.99 -5.51
N ARG A 130 -8.96 -11.95 -5.03
CA ARG A 130 -7.95 -11.25 -5.81
C ARG A 130 -6.75 -12.14 -6.15
N LYS A 131 -6.32 -13.01 -5.24
CA LYS A 131 -5.24 -13.99 -5.48
C LYS A 131 -5.53 -14.97 -6.63
N LYS A 132 -6.79 -15.16 -7.01
CA LYS A 132 -7.15 -15.98 -8.18
C LYS A 132 -6.81 -15.28 -9.50
N ALA A 133 -6.83 -13.95 -9.50
CA ALA A 133 -6.65 -13.11 -10.68
C ALA A 133 -5.22 -12.55 -10.84
N VAL A 134 -4.58 -12.21 -9.73
CA VAL A 134 -3.25 -11.58 -9.67
C VAL A 134 -2.35 -12.25 -8.63
N ASP A 135 -1.04 -12.04 -8.75
CA ASP A 135 -0.10 -12.35 -7.68
C ASP A 135 0.08 -11.16 -6.75
N PHE A 136 0.53 -11.43 -5.52
CA PHE A 136 0.80 -10.41 -4.51
C PHE A 136 2.22 -10.54 -3.94
N SER A 137 2.81 -9.41 -3.59
CA SER A 137 3.93 -9.38 -2.66
C SER A 137 3.50 -9.81 -1.25
N PRO A 138 4.42 -10.06 -0.32
CA PRO A 138 4.15 -9.97 1.11
C PRO A 138 3.50 -8.61 1.45
N ALA A 139 2.64 -8.60 2.50
CA ALA A 139 1.98 -7.38 2.93
C ALA A 139 2.99 -6.32 3.38
N TYR A 140 2.85 -5.08 2.88
CA TYR A 140 3.71 -3.98 3.26
C TYR A 140 3.11 -3.09 4.36
N PHE A 141 1.79 -3.11 4.54
CA PHE A 141 1.07 -2.37 5.57
C PHE A 141 -0.28 -3.03 5.85
N VAL A 142 -0.77 -2.92 7.10
CA VAL A 142 -2.10 -3.40 7.48
C VAL A 142 -2.92 -2.21 7.98
N PRO A 143 -3.76 -1.60 7.13
CA PRO A 143 -4.61 -0.50 7.53
C PRO A 143 -5.79 -0.98 8.36
N THR A 144 -6.37 -0.07 9.14
CA THR A 144 -7.75 -0.13 9.62
C THR A 144 -8.62 0.75 8.74
N GLN A 145 -9.93 0.56 8.76
CA GLN A 145 -10.89 1.44 8.09
C GLN A 145 -11.37 2.52 9.05
N ALA A 146 -11.55 3.73 8.55
CA ALA A 146 -12.08 4.84 9.34
C ALA A 146 -13.24 5.52 8.63
N LEU A 147 -14.09 6.16 9.43
CA LEU A 147 -15.29 6.82 8.98
C LEU A 147 -15.13 8.34 9.06
N ILE A 148 -15.28 9.01 7.92
CA ILE A 148 -15.35 10.47 7.80
C ILE A 148 -16.79 10.89 7.71
N VAL A 149 -17.17 11.93 8.46
CA VAL A 149 -18.49 12.57 8.37
C VAL A 149 -18.30 14.08 8.31
N ARG A 150 -19.34 14.82 7.97
CA ARG A 150 -19.33 16.28 8.13
C ARG A 150 -19.35 16.66 9.62
N GLY A 151 -18.48 17.58 10.02
CA GLY A 151 -18.37 18.05 11.40
C GLY A 151 -19.60 18.80 11.93
N ASP A 152 -20.41 19.37 11.05
CA ASP A 152 -21.70 20.01 11.34
C ASP A 152 -22.90 19.07 11.12
N GLY A 153 -22.64 17.82 10.72
CA GLY A 153 -23.65 16.81 10.39
C GLY A 153 -24.22 16.07 11.60
N LYS A 154 -25.27 15.30 11.34
CA LYS A 154 -25.99 14.49 12.35
C LYS A 154 -25.07 13.56 13.13
N TYR A 155 -24.03 13.04 12.49
CA TYR A 155 -23.16 11.97 13.01
C TYR A 155 -21.82 12.48 13.56
N ALA A 156 -21.62 13.80 13.65
CA ALA A 156 -20.37 14.41 14.10
C ALA A 156 -19.94 14.00 15.53
N ASN A 157 -20.88 13.59 16.37
CA ASN A 157 -20.62 13.14 17.75
C ASN A 157 -20.84 11.64 17.92
N ALA A 158 -20.89 10.87 16.85
CA ALA A 158 -21.00 9.42 16.93
C ALA A 158 -19.75 8.80 17.58
N THR A 159 -19.96 7.82 18.44
CA THR A 159 -18.89 7.12 19.16
C THR A 159 -19.00 5.60 19.02
N LYS A 160 -20.06 5.13 18.36
CA LYS A 160 -20.36 3.70 18.18
C LYS A 160 -20.80 3.44 16.75
N CYS A 161 -20.48 2.25 16.24
CA CYS A 161 -20.99 1.81 14.95
C CYS A 161 -22.53 1.80 14.88
N SER A 162 -23.21 1.48 15.98
CA SER A 162 -24.68 1.48 16.06
C SER A 162 -25.32 2.88 15.93
N ASP A 163 -24.56 3.96 16.16
CA ASP A 163 -25.07 5.33 15.99
C ASP A 163 -25.39 5.63 14.51
N PHE A 164 -24.84 4.84 13.58
CA PHE A 164 -25.05 4.99 12.13
C PHE A 164 -26.25 4.19 11.60
N ALA A 165 -27.16 3.73 12.47
CA ALA A 165 -28.38 3.06 12.05
C ALA A 165 -29.21 3.98 11.13
N GLY A 166 -29.46 3.50 9.90
CA GLY A 166 -30.16 4.24 8.86
C GLY A 166 -29.35 5.33 8.15
N ALA A 167 -28.06 5.49 8.47
CA ALA A 167 -27.14 6.34 7.72
C ALA A 167 -26.90 5.80 6.31
N THR A 168 -26.57 6.70 5.38
CA THR A 168 -26.05 6.36 4.06
C THR A 168 -24.54 6.51 4.08
N ILE A 169 -23.82 5.40 3.90
CA ILE A 169 -22.36 5.35 3.93
C ILE A 169 -21.84 5.18 2.51
N ALA A 170 -21.04 6.15 2.06
CA ALA A 170 -20.33 6.09 0.80
C ALA A 170 -19.12 5.15 0.91
N VAL A 171 -18.90 4.31 -0.10
CA VAL A 171 -17.72 3.48 -0.26
C VAL A 171 -17.28 3.47 -1.71
N MET A 172 -15.99 3.30 -1.96
CA MET A 172 -15.50 3.08 -3.33
C MET A 172 -15.80 1.65 -3.77
N VAL A 173 -16.35 1.48 -4.96
CA VAL A 173 -16.67 0.17 -5.54
C VAL A 173 -15.38 -0.68 -5.67
N GLY A 174 -15.51 -1.98 -5.43
CA GLY A 174 -14.40 -2.93 -5.58
C GLY A 174 -13.40 -2.94 -4.41
N THR A 175 -13.55 -2.07 -3.41
CA THR A 175 -12.73 -2.09 -2.19
C THR A 175 -13.28 -3.08 -1.15
N THR A 176 -12.57 -3.27 -0.04
CA THR A 176 -13.02 -4.10 1.10
C THR A 176 -13.87 -3.30 2.10
N ALA A 177 -14.02 -1.98 1.90
CA ALA A 177 -14.70 -1.09 2.83
C ALA A 177 -16.17 -1.49 3.07
N ASP A 178 -16.88 -1.93 2.03
CA ASP A 178 -18.28 -2.39 2.13
C ASP A 178 -18.46 -3.56 3.08
N GLN A 179 -17.51 -4.51 3.09
CA GLN A 179 -17.54 -5.68 3.97
C GLN A 179 -17.47 -5.27 5.44
N PHE A 180 -16.62 -4.29 5.76
CA PHE A 180 -16.50 -3.76 7.13
C PHE A 180 -17.73 -2.95 7.53
N VAL A 181 -18.32 -2.17 6.61
CA VAL A 181 -19.60 -1.46 6.86
C VAL A 181 -20.71 -2.46 7.13
N MET A 182 -20.87 -3.49 6.29
CA MET A 182 -21.89 -4.53 6.48
C MET A 182 -21.73 -5.28 7.81
N ALA A 183 -20.49 -5.56 8.21
CA ALA A 183 -20.22 -6.29 9.45
C ALA A 183 -20.47 -5.44 10.71
N SER A 184 -20.04 -4.18 10.71
CA SER A 184 -20.04 -3.31 11.90
C SER A 184 -21.25 -2.38 11.98
N MET A 185 -21.86 -2.04 10.85
CA MET A 185 -23.00 -1.12 10.74
C MET A 185 -24.14 -1.74 9.90
N PRO A 186 -24.70 -2.89 10.28
CA PRO A 186 -25.64 -3.66 9.44
C PRO A 186 -26.96 -2.91 9.13
N GLU A 187 -27.30 -1.85 9.88
CA GLU A 187 -28.47 -1.03 9.65
C GLU A 187 -28.19 0.22 8.79
N ALA A 188 -26.92 0.45 8.41
CA ALA A 188 -26.55 1.49 7.47
C ALA A 188 -26.85 1.06 6.02
N LYS A 189 -27.08 2.05 5.16
CA LYS A 189 -27.20 1.84 3.71
C LYS A 189 -25.84 2.14 3.08
N ILE A 190 -25.40 1.28 2.16
CA ILE A 190 -24.16 1.50 1.40
C ILE A 190 -24.52 2.12 0.06
N GLU A 191 -23.79 3.17 -0.31
CA GLU A 191 -23.84 3.77 -1.63
C GLU A 191 -22.46 3.72 -2.26
N TYR A 192 -22.38 3.17 -3.48
CA TYR A 192 -21.13 2.90 -4.17
C TYR A 192 -20.76 4.01 -5.13
N TYR A 193 -19.48 4.43 -5.08
CA TYR A 193 -18.90 5.45 -5.94
C TYR A 193 -17.69 4.86 -6.70
N ASN A 194 -17.42 5.38 -7.90
CA ASN A 194 -16.34 4.87 -8.74
C ASN A 194 -14.94 5.19 -8.17
N ASN A 195 -14.84 6.27 -7.40
CA ASN A 195 -13.58 6.72 -6.78
C ASN A 195 -13.86 7.44 -5.46
N ASN A 196 -12.80 7.66 -4.67
CA ASN A 196 -12.90 8.33 -3.37
C ASN A 196 -13.24 9.84 -3.50
N SER A 197 -12.92 10.51 -4.61
CA SER A 197 -13.29 11.92 -4.83
C SER A 197 -14.79 12.09 -4.94
N ASP A 198 -15.46 11.23 -5.71
CA ASP A 198 -16.92 11.26 -5.86
C ASP A 198 -17.61 10.92 -4.54
N ALA A 199 -17.07 9.93 -3.79
CA ALA A 199 -17.56 9.57 -2.46
C ALA A 199 -17.44 10.75 -1.47
N ALA A 200 -16.30 11.43 -1.45
CA ALA A 200 -16.08 12.63 -0.63
C ALA A 200 -17.02 13.79 -1.00
N ALA A 201 -17.19 14.02 -2.31
CA ALA A 201 -18.14 15.03 -2.79
C ALA A 201 -19.58 14.71 -2.36
N ALA A 202 -19.98 13.44 -2.36
CA ALA A 202 -21.30 13.02 -1.90
C ALA A 202 -21.52 13.33 -0.41
N VAL A 203 -20.51 13.13 0.44
CA VAL A 203 -20.57 13.50 1.86
C VAL A 203 -20.62 15.03 2.02
N SER A 204 -19.77 15.77 1.32
CA SER A 204 -19.74 17.24 1.35
C SER A 204 -21.08 17.84 0.96
N ASN A 205 -21.75 17.27 -0.05
CA ASN A 205 -23.04 17.72 -0.56
C ASN A 205 -24.25 17.20 0.24
N GLY A 206 -24.02 16.35 1.27
CA GLY A 206 -25.07 15.75 2.08
C GLY A 206 -25.89 14.68 1.36
N GLN A 207 -25.37 14.10 0.28
CA GLN A 207 -25.95 12.95 -0.42
C GLN A 207 -25.66 11.65 0.36
N ALA A 208 -24.48 11.56 0.98
CA ALA A 208 -24.10 10.52 1.93
C ALA A 208 -23.84 11.14 3.32
N ASP A 209 -24.05 10.35 4.37
CA ASP A 209 -23.85 10.78 5.75
C ASP A 209 -22.40 10.60 6.20
N GLY A 210 -21.67 9.67 5.56
CA GLY A 210 -20.26 9.40 5.84
C GLY A 210 -19.59 8.64 4.71
N LEU A 211 -18.25 8.61 4.74
CA LEU A 211 -17.37 7.86 3.83
C LEU A 211 -16.47 6.95 4.64
N VAL A 212 -16.38 5.68 4.24
CA VAL A 212 -15.43 4.70 4.81
C VAL A 212 -14.31 4.43 3.81
N THR A 213 -13.08 4.57 4.29
CA THR A 213 -11.84 4.26 3.57
C THR A 213 -10.73 3.92 4.57
N ASP A 214 -9.53 3.55 4.08
CA ASP A 214 -8.37 3.30 4.93
C ASP A 214 -8.06 4.48 5.85
N THR A 215 -7.70 4.21 7.09
CA THR A 215 -7.47 5.26 8.11
C THR A 215 -6.50 6.35 7.65
N PRO A 216 -5.33 6.06 7.06
CA PRO A 216 -4.45 7.14 6.58
C PRO A 216 -5.11 8.01 5.51
N GLN A 217 -5.86 7.40 4.60
CA GLN A 217 -6.61 8.11 3.57
C GLN A 217 -7.72 8.97 4.18
N ALA A 218 -8.45 8.43 5.16
CA ALA A 218 -9.54 9.14 5.84
C ALA A 218 -9.04 10.41 6.54
N VAL A 219 -7.92 10.31 7.26
CA VAL A 219 -7.31 11.45 7.95
C VAL A 219 -6.87 12.51 6.94
N TYR A 220 -6.15 12.10 5.89
CA TYR A 220 -5.74 13.03 4.84
C TYR A 220 -6.94 13.75 4.19
N MET A 221 -8.00 13.01 3.85
CA MET A 221 -9.18 13.59 3.20
C MET A 221 -9.92 14.59 4.10
N ALA A 222 -9.95 14.36 5.41
CA ALA A 222 -10.51 15.30 6.36
C ALA A 222 -9.64 16.56 6.52
N GLU A 223 -8.31 16.39 6.65
CA GLU A 223 -7.35 17.49 6.84
C GLU A 223 -7.20 18.37 5.58
N SER A 224 -7.29 17.76 4.38
CA SER A 224 -7.20 18.47 3.10
C SER A 224 -8.55 19.03 2.62
N GLU A 225 -9.59 18.95 3.45
CA GLU A 225 -10.95 19.43 3.16
C GLU A 225 -11.58 18.82 1.88
N GLN A 226 -11.18 17.62 1.51
CA GLN A 226 -11.84 16.89 0.41
C GLN A 226 -13.29 16.51 0.79
N VAL A 227 -13.53 16.29 2.08
CA VAL A 227 -14.85 16.36 2.67
C VAL A 227 -14.94 17.71 3.37
N GLU A 228 -15.72 18.65 2.84
CA GLU A 228 -15.81 20.01 3.35
C GLU A 228 -16.27 20.01 4.82
N GLY A 229 -15.42 20.58 5.71
CA GLY A 229 -15.63 20.52 7.15
C GLY A 229 -15.68 19.12 7.71
N GLY A 230 -15.05 18.16 7.02
CA GLY A 230 -15.00 16.73 7.41
C GLY A 230 -14.20 16.47 8.67
N ILE A 231 -14.65 15.50 9.44
CA ILE A 231 -13.93 14.96 10.61
C ILE A 231 -13.91 13.43 10.55
N VAL A 232 -12.82 12.84 11.01
CA VAL A 232 -12.75 11.40 11.24
C VAL A 232 -13.33 11.12 12.61
N VAL A 233 -14.51 10.47 12.66
CA VAL A 233 -15.18 10.16 13.92
C VAL A 233 -14.59 8.92 14.61
N GLY A 234 -13.95 8.03 13.87
CA GLY A 234 -13.23 6.91 14.43
C GLY A 234 -12.95 5.80 13.44
N GLN A 235 -12.14 4.86 13.89
CA GLN A 235 -11.84 3.61 13.20
C GLN A 235 -12.97 2.60 13.43
N ILE A 236 -13.29 1.81 12.41
CA ILE A 236 -14.22 0.68 12.54
C ILE A 236 -13.48 -0.45 13.30
N PRO A 237 -14.07 -1.02 14.36
CA PRO A 237 -13.46 -2.14 15.09
C PRO A 237 -13.20 -3.33 14.17
N ASP A 238 -12.11 -4.04 14.43
CA ASP A 238 -11.72 -5.28 13.71
C ASP A 238 -11.73 -5.14 12.16
N SER A 239 -11.48 -3.92 11.66
CA SER A 239 -11.51 -3.61 10.23
C SER A 239 -10.19 -3.85 9.49
N SER A 240 -9.20 -4.46 10.13
CA SER A 240 -7.96 -4.87 9.46
C SER A 240 -8.17 -6.16 8.67
N ASP A 241 -7.56 -6.24 7.49
CA ASP A 241 -7.54 -7.43 6.64
C ASP A 241 -6.14 -8.10 6.65
N ALA A 242 -5.83 -8.89 5.61
CA ALA A 242 -4.51 -9.53 5.46
C ALA A 242 -3.38 -8.53 5.10
N GLY A 243 -3.71 -7.26 4.95
CA GLY A 243 -2.80 -6.18 4.60
C GLY A 243 -2.79 -5.83 3.12
N LEU A 244 -2.12 -4.72 2.81
CA LEU A 244 -1.93 -4.21 1.46
C LEU A 244 -0.73 -4.87 0.81
N GLY A 245 -0.85 -5.27 -0.45
CA GLY A 245 0.22 -5.88 -1.23
C GLY A 245 0.41 -5.22 -2.59
N ILE A 246 1.62 -5.31 -3.11
CA ILE A 246 1.91 -4.97 -4.51
C ILE A 246 1.32 -6.08 -5.37
N THR A 247 0.55 -5.73 -6.41
CA THR A 247 0.01 -6.71 -7.35
C THR A 247 0.89 -6.87 -8.58
N LEU A 248 0.87 -8.06 -9.13
CA LEU A 248 1.53 -8.45 -10.39
C LEU A 248 0.54 -9.27 -11.22
N ALA A 249 0.77 -9.36 -12.51
CA ALA A 249 0.03 -10.31 -13.34
C ALA A 249 0.13 -11.71 -12.73
N LYS A 250 -0.93 -12.51 -12.86
CA LYS A 250 -0.93 -13.88 -12.35
C LYS A 250 0.19 -14.71 -12.96
N ASP A 251 0.93 -15.45 -12.11
CA ASP A 251 2.09 -16.25 -12.49
C ASP A 251 3.23 -15.42 -13.14
N SER A 252 3.38 -14.15 -12.70
CA SER A 252 4.45 -13.27 -13.18
C SER A 252 5.82 -13.85 -12.84
N PRO A 253 6.78 -13.88 -13.77
CA PRO A 253 8.15 -14.29 -13.49
C PRO A 253 8.86 -13.36 -12.50
N LEU A 254 8.33 -12.15 -12.25
CA LEU A 254 8.86 -11.20 -11.27
C LEU A 254 8.39 -11.50 -9.85
N THR A 255 7.35 -12.32 -9.64
CA THR A 255 6.78 -12.59 -8.31
C THR A 255 7.82 -13.08 -7.29
N PRO A 256 8.73 -14.02 -7.59
CA PRO A 256 9.78 -14.43 -6.66
C PRO A 256 10.73 -13.29 -6.28
N PHE A 257 11.17 -12.49 -7.26
CA PHE A 257 12.09 -11.37 -7.02
C PHE A 257 11.46 -10.27 -6.16
N VAL A 258 10.19 -9.95 -6.42
CA VAL A 258 9.42 -8.99 -5.61
C VAL A 258 9.22 -9.52 -4.19
N THR A 259 8.93 -10.81 -4.04
CA THR A 259 8.77 -11.45 -2.74
C THR A 259 10.05 -11.38 -1.93
N ASP A 260 11.18 -11.75 -2.52
CA ASP A 260 12.49 -11.73 -1.85
C ASP A 260 12.90 -10.30 -1.47
N ALA A 261 12.73 -9.34 -2.40
CA ALA A 261 13.05 -7.95 -2.15
C ALA A 261 12.15 -7.34 -1.06
N MET A 262 10.84 -7.67 -1.08
CA MET A 262 9.90 -7.20 -0.04
C MET A 262 10.26 -7.78 1.33
N ASN A 263 10.53 -9.07 1.43
CA ASN A 263 10.99 -9.68 2.68
C ASN A 263 12.27 -9.00 3.19
N ALA A 264 13.23 -8.71 2.31
CA ALA A 264 14.48 -8.07 2.70
C ALA A 264 14.27 -6.66 3.29
N ILE A 265 13.34 -5.84 2.73
CA ILE A 265 13.04 -4.50 3.26
C ILE A 265 12.12 -4.53 4.49
N LEU A 266 11.34 -5.61 4.68
CA LEU A 266 10.60 -5.86 5.91
C LEU A 266 11.57 -6.23 7.04
N ASP A 267 12.48 -7.16 6.79
CA ASP A 267 13.41 -7.70 7.78
C ASP A 267 14.47 -6.69 8.24
N ASP A 268 14.93 -5.80 7.35
CA ASP A 268 15.93 -4.78 7.69
C ASP A 268 15.33 -3.51 8.32
N GLY A 269 14.00 -3.45 8.49
CA GLY A 269 13.29 -2.34 9.11
C GLY A 269 13.04 -1.13 8.19
N THR A 270 13.37 -1.23 6.90
CA THR A 270 13.11 -0.15 5.91
C THR A 270 11.63 0.20 5.87
N VAL A 271 10.74 -0.81 5.79
CA VAL A 271 9.29 -0.57 5.76
C VAL A 271 8.81 0.14 7.02
N GLN A 272 9.29 -0.28 8.20
CA GLN A 272 8.93 0.39 9.45
C GLN A 272 9.40 1.86 9.48
N GLY A 273 10.59 2.14 8.98
CA GLY A 273 11.10 3.50 8.85
C GLY A 273 10.24 4.38 7.93
N LEU A 274 9.72 3.80 6.84
CA LEU A 274 8.79 4.49 5.93
C LEU A 274 7.42 4.74 6.59
N ILE A 275 6.88 3.77 7.35
CA ILE A 275 5.66 3.95 8.14
C ILE A 275 5.82 5.10 9.14
N ASP A 276 6.93 5.11 9.88
CA ASP A 276 7.20 6.17 10.87
C ASP A 276 7.34 7.55 10.21
N THR A 277 7.82 7.60 8.97
CA THR A 277 8.04 8.85 8.23
C THR A 277 6.75 9.38 7.61
N TRP A 278 5.95 8.52 6.98
CA TRP A 278 4.86 8.95 6.10
C TRP A 278 3.46 8.70 6.68
N LEU A 279 3.26 7.59 7.43
CA LEU A 279 1.93 7.19 7.87
C LEU A 279 1.63 7.50 9.33
N LYS A 280 2.65 7.66 10.17
CA LYS A 280 2.46 7.81 11.62
C LYS A 280 1.54 8.97 12.00
N ALA A 281 1.65 10.10 11.31
CA ALA A 281 0.79 11.27 11.56
C ALA A 281 -0.68 10.99 11.22
N TYR A 282 -0.94 10.07 10.29
CA TYR A 282 -2.27 9.74 9.78
C TYR A 282 -2.90 8.50 10.44
N THR A 283 -2.20 7.89 11.39
CA THR A 283 -2.67 6.66 12.08
C THR A 283 -2.71 6.81 13.60
N SER A 284 -2.06 7.86 14.14
CA SER A 284 -1.99 8.08 15.59
C SER A 284 -3.25 8.76 16.11
N ASP A 285 -3.65 8.38 17.34
CA ASP A 285 -4.69 9.03 18.13
C ASP A 285 -6.11 9.04 17.51
N ILE A 286 -6.38 8.17 16.54
CA ILE A 286 -7.72 8.01 15.98
C ILE A 286 -8.53 7.08 16.90
N PRO A 287 -9.68 7.54 17.47
CA PRO A 287 -10.50 6.72 18.35
C PRO A 287 -11.07 5.51 17.60
N VAL A 288 -11.35 4.43 18.32
CA VAL A 288 -12.08 3.28 17.79
C VAL A 288 -13.55 3.43 18.17
N LEU A 289 -14.44 3.28 17.20
CA LEU A 289 -15.89 3.26 17.42
C LEU A 289 -16.27 2.03 18.28
N ALA A 290 -17.07 2.23 19.32
CA ALA A 290 -17.45 1.14 20.23
C ALA A 290 -18.53 0.22 19.63
#